data_32ba8247615367a4988a7c011b5ba910
#
_entry.id   32ba8247615367a4988a7c011b5ba910
#
_cell.length_a   1.000
_cell.length_b   1.000
_cell.length_c   1.000
_cell.angle_alpha   90.00
_cell.angle_beta   90.00
_cell.angle_gamma   90.00
#
_symmetry.space_group_name_H-M   'P 1'
#
loop_
_entity.id
_entity.type
_entity.pdbx_description
1 polymer ?
#
loop_
_entity_poly.entity_id
_entity_poly.type
_entity_poly.pdbx_seq_one_letter_code
_entity_poly.pdbx_strand_id
1 'polypeptide(L)'
;MEYPKIDMEKLPKVMDLIDEAASLMERQGIKENKELECIEKQLQLLTGKSDLRVIEFHHYWAAKSLETVAKEALFEKPQKRVLQSEEIREMVIHILEQEEAVMDWQLHFLEVCTKLDVTDYIFYPDDMGLSREATLEEIAQKMILDMQQ
;
A
#
# COMPACT_ATOMS: atom_id res chain seq x y z
N MET A 1 -0.51 7.90 15.50
CA MET A 1 -0.63 6.96 14.36
C MET A 1 0.07 7.51 13.13
N GLU A 2 0.63 6.64 12.32
CA GLU A 2 1.24 7.03 11.04
C GLU A 2 0.23 6.90 9.91
N TYR A 3 0.18 7.93 9.07
CA TYR A 3 -0.62 7.92 7.86
C TYR A 3 0.28 8.29 6.67
N PRO A 4 0.01 7.74 5.48
CA PRO A 4 0.77 8.14 4.30
C PRO A 4 0.45 9.58 3.94
N LYS A 5 1.47 10.31 3.50
CA LYS A 5 1.30 11.67 3.00
C LYS A 5 0.90 11.61 1.53
N ILE A 6 -0.02 12.46 1.15
CA ILE A 6 -0.52 12.54 -0.22
C ILE A 6 -0.79 14.00 -0.61
N ASP A 7 -0.41 14.35 -1.83
CA ASP A 7 -0.81 15.62 -2.43
C ASP A 7 -2.11 15.41 -3.20
N MET A 8 -3.23 15.79 -2.57
CA MET A 8 -4.56 15.58 -3.14
C MET A 8 -4.79 16.37 -4.43
N GLU A 9 -4.04 17.44 -4.66
CA GLU A 9 -4.13 18.22 -5.90
C GLU A 9 -3.68 17.42 -7.12
N LYS A 10 -2.78 16.47 -6.93
CA LYS A 10 -2.27 15.61 -8.00
C LYS A 10 -3.18 14.43 -8.30
N LEU A 11 -4.09 14.09 -7.39
CA LEU A 11 -4.90 12.87 -7.49
C LEU A 11 -5.71 12.78 -8.79
N PRO A 12 -6.47 13.81 -9.23
CA PRO A 12 -7.24 13.71 -10.46
C PRO A 12 -6.36 13.44 -11.68
N LYS A 13 -5.20 14.08 -11.78
CA LYS A 13 -4.29 13.89 -12.91
C LYS A 13 -3.69 12.50 -12.92
N VAL A 14 -3.31 11.99 -11.74
CA VAL A 14 -2.78 10.62 -11.62
C VAL A 14 -3.86 9.61 -11.99
N MET A 15 -5.10 9.81 -11.55
CA MET A 15 -6.22 8.95 -11.94
C MET A 15 -6.41 8.92 -13.45
N ASP A 16 -6.41 10.08 -14.11
CA ASP A 16 -6.57 10.17 -15.56
C ASP A 16 -5.45 9.44 -16.31
N LEU A 17 -4.21 9.61 -15.86
CA LEU A 17 -3.06 8.97 -16.50
C LEU A 17 -3.05 7.45 -16.31
N ILE A 18 -3.42 6.97 -15.14
CA ILE A 18 -3.52 5.52 -14.88
C ILE A 18 -4.61 4.91 -15.74
N ASP A 19 -5.77 5.54 -15.79
CA ASP A 19 -6.89 5.06 -16.59
C ASP A 19 -6.56 5.05 -18.09
N GLU A 20 -5.90 6.10 -18.58
CA GLU A 20 -5.44 6.18 -19.95
C GLU A 20 -4.44 5.07 -20.28
N ALA A 21 -3.45 4.84 -19.40
CA ALA A 21 -2.46 3.79 -19.59
C ALA A 21 -3.12 2.40 -19.62
N ALA A 22 -4.02 2.15 -18.68
CA ALA A 22 -4.73 0.86 -18.60
C ALA A 22 -5.58 0.64 -19.85
N SER A 23 -6.27 1.68 -20.34
CA SER A 23 -7.08 1.60 -21.55
C SER A 23 -6.23 1.34 -22.79
N LEU A 24 -5.07 1.98 -22.90
CA LEU A 24 -4.14 1.73 -24.01
C LEU A 24 -3.62 0.30 -24.01
N MET A 25 -3.25 -0.22 -22.84
CA MET A 25 -2.77 -1.60 -22.72
C MET A 25 -3.88 -2.62 -23.04
N GLU A 26 -5.12 -2.31 -22.69
CA GLU A 26 -6.26 -3.18 -23.03
C GLU A 26 -6.51 -3.24 -24.54
N ARG A 27 -6.39 -2.11 -25.24
CA ARG A 27 -6.65 -2.03 -26.68
C ARG A 27 -5.49 -2.49 -27.55
N GLN A 28 -4.25 -2.20 -27.12
CA GLN A 28 -3.05 -2.39 -27.96
C GLN A 28 -2.10 -3.46 -27.42
N GLY A 29 -2.42 -4.05 -26.26
CA GLY A 29 -1.54 -4.98 -25.56
C GLY A 29 -0.46 -4.27 -24.75
N ILE A 30 0.37 -5.08 -24.09
CA ILE A 30 1.39 -4.58 -23.15
C ILE A 30 2.70 -4.18 -23.84
N LYS A 31 2.69 -4.07 -25.17
CA LYS A 31 3.89 -3.70 -25.91
C LYS A 31 4.28 -2.26 -25.67
N GLU A 32 5.57 -2.02 -25.60
CA GLU A 32 6.10 -0.66 -25.52
C GLU A 32 5.62 0.19 -26.68
N ASN A 33 5.13 1.37 -26.35
CA ASN A 33 4.83 2.39 -27.35
C ASN A 33 5.11 3.77 -26.75
N LYS A 34 5.21 4.77 -27.62
CA LYS A 34 5.58 6.11 -27.19
C LYS A 34 4.58 6.76 -26.25
N GLU A 35 3.29 6.46 -26.43
CA GLU A 35 2.23 7.00 -25.58
C GLU A 35 2.36 6.46 -24.15
N LEU A 36 2.58 5.13 -24.00
CA LEU A 36 2.77 4.51 -22.69
C LEU A 36 4.04 5.02 -22.02
N GLU A 37 5.13 5.19 -22.76
CA GLU A 37 6.37 5.75 -22.24
C GLU A 37 6.15 7.18 -21.73
N CYS A 38 5.40 7.98 -22.46
CA CYS A 38 5.09 9.35 -22.07
C CYS A 38 4.27 9.39 -20.77
N ILE A 39 3.24 8.54 -20.69
CA ILE A 39 2.39 8.42 -19.49
C ILE A 39 3.24 7.98 -18.31
N GLU A 40 4.09 6.98 -18.49
CA GLU A 40 4.99 6.50 -17.43
C GLU A 40 5.87 7.61 -16.87
N LYS A 41 6.48 8.41 -17.76
CA LYS A 41 7.32 9.54 -17.33
C LYS A 41 6.52 10.59 -16.57
N GLN A 42 5.31 10.91 -17.02
CA GLN A 42 4.45 11.84 -16.31
C GLN A 42 4.08 11.33 -14.93
N LEU A 43 3.73 10.04 -14.82
CA LEU A 43 3.43 9.42 -13.53
C LEU A 43 4.64 9.42 -12.60
N GLN A 44 5.81 9.10 -13.13
CA GLN A 44 7.05 9.15 -12.35
C GLN A 44 7.31 10.55 -11.78
N LEU A 45 7.09 11.58 -12.58
CA LEU A 45 7.27 12.98 -12.14
C LEU A 45 6.22 13.38 -11.10
N LEU A 46 4.95 13.03 -11.30
CA LEU A 46 3.87 13.39 -10.38
C LEU A 46 4.00 12.67 -9.03
N THR A 47 4.42 11.41 -9.05
CA THR A 47 4.51 10.60 -7.84
C THR A 47 5.87 10.69 -7.15
N GLY A 48 6.89 11.20 -7.84
CA GLY A 48 8.26 11.22 -7.35
C GLY A 48 8.91 9.83 -7.34
N LYS A 49 8.31 8.85 -8.01
CA LYS A 49 8.79 7.46 -8.02
C LYS A 49 9.39 7.12 -9.38
N SER A 50 10.71 7.20 -9.50
CA SER A 50 11.43 6.91 -10.75
C SER A 50 11.35 5.44 -11.16
N ASP A 51 11.01 4.54 -10.24
CA ASP A 51 10.86 3.10 -10.47
C ASP A 51 9.43 2.68 -10.84
N LEU A 52 8.48 3.62 -10.87
CA LEU A 52 7.11 3.33 -11.26
C LEU A 52 7.02 2.86 -12.70
N ARG A 53 6.28 1.79 -12.95
CA ARG A 53 6.06 1.22 -14.28
C ARG A 53 4.57 1.13 -14.58
N VAL A 54 4.16 1.59 -15.76
CA VAL A 54 2.74 1.59 -16.15
C VAL A 54 2.13 0.19 -16.21
N ILE A 55 2.94 -0.83 -16.44
CA ILE A 55 2.47 -2.21 -16.49
C ILE A 55 1.80 -2.65 -15.17
N GLU A 56 2.17 -2.02 -14.06
CA GLU A 56 1.56 -2.28 -12.77
C GLU A 56 0.06 -1.99 -12.75
N PHE A 57 -0.41 -1.14 -13.66
CA PHE A 57 -1.81 -0.71 -13.73
C PHE A 57 -2.63 -1.51 -14.72
N HIS A 58 -2.03 -2.46 -15.41
CA HIS A 58 -2.76 -3.34 -16.32
C HIS A 58 -3.82 -4.13 -15.55
N HIS A 59 -5.07 -4.04 -15.98
CA HIS A 59 -6.21 -4.68 -15.33
C HIS A 59 -6.41 -4.30 -13.85
N TYR A 60 -6.05 -3.06 -13.46
CA TYR A 60 -6.20 -2.63 -12.06
C TYR A 60 -7.64 -2.81 -11.56
N TRP A 61 -8.64 -2.61 -12.42
CA TRP A 61 -10.06 -2.67 -12.07
C TRP A 61 -10.51 -4.06 -11.59
N ALA A 62 -9.75 -5.09 -11.86
CA ALA A 62 -10.08 -6.45 -11.41
C ALA A 62 -9.95 -6.60 -9.90
N ALA A 63 -9.15 -5.76 -9.24
CA ALA A 63 -8.85 -5.86 -7.82
C ALA A 63 -9.17 -4.61 -7.01
N LYS A 64 -9.04 -3.42 -7.61
CA LYS A 64 -9.12 -2.15 -6.87
C LYS A 64 -9.83 -1.07 -7.68
N SER A 65 -10.36 -0.04 -6.99
CA SER A 65 -10.90 1.13 -7.66
C SER A 65 -9.76 2.01 -8.20
N LEU A 66 -10.07 2.84 -9.18
CA LEU A 66 -9.10 3.79 -9.75
C LEU A 66 -8.58 4.75 -8.68
N GLU A 67 -9.45 5.24 -7.81
CA GLU A 67 -9.05 6.14 -6.73
C GLU A 67 -8.05 5.47 -5.78
N THR A 68 -8.31 4.22 -5.39
CA THR A 68 -7.41 3.45 -4.53
C THR A 68 -6.03 3.29 -5.15
N VAL A 69 -5.99 2.86 -6.41
CA VAL A 69 -4.72 2.64 -7.12
C VAL A 69 -3.93 3.95 -7.26
N ALA A 70 -4.62 5.05 -7.57
CA ALA A 70 -3.99 6.35 -7.72
C ALA A 70 -3.45 6.88 -6.39
N LYS A 71 -4.18 6.70 -5.29
CA LYS A 71 -3.71 7.07 -3.95
C LYS A 71 -2.45 6.27 -3.58
N GLU A 72 -2.48 4.97 -3.80
CA GLU A 72 -1.31 4.11 -3.55
C GLU A 72 -0.08 4.57 -4.34
N ALA A 73 -0.28 4.96 -5.59
CA ALA A 73 0.80 5.48 -6.43
C ALA A 73 1.37 6.80 -5.89
N LEU A 74 0.53 7.65 -5.31
CA LEU A 74 0.93 8.96 -4.77
C LEU A 74 1.52 8.87 -3.35
N PHE A 75 1.20 7.84 -2.58
CA PHE A 75 1.73 7.70 -1.22
C PHE A 75 3.25 7.57 -1.26
N GLU A 76 3.92 8.26 -0.35
CA GLU A 76 5.36 8.09 -0.17
C GLU A 76 5.65 6.66 0.30
N LYS A 77 6.80 6.12 -0.09
CA LYS A 77 7.24 4.81 0.42
C LYS A 77 7.44 4.91 1.93
N PRO A 78 7.00 3.89 2.69
CA PRO A 78 7.19 3.90 4.14
C PRO A 78 8.67 4.02 4.51
N GLN A 79 8.96 4.91 5.45
CA GLN A 79 10.30 5.11 5.97
C GLN A 79 10.47 4.34 7.28
N LYS A 80 11.54 3.58 7.39
CA LYS A 80 11.83 2.83 8.60
C LYS A 80 12.15 3.80 9.74
N ARG A 81 11.50 3.58 10.89
CA ARG A 81 11.84 4.24 12.16
C ARG A 81 11.56 3.31 13.33
N VAL A 82 12.07 3.67 14.48
CA VAL A 82 11.81 2.90 15.70
C VAL A 82 10.41 3.21 16.20
N LEU A 83 9.60 2.18 16.40
CA LEU A 83 8.25 2.30 16.93
C LEU A 83 8.21 1.90 18.39
N GLN A 84 7.49 2.68 19.19
CA GLN A 84 7.19 2.30 20.57
C GLN A 84 6.06 1.27 20.56
N SER A 85 6.02 0.42 21.60
CA SER A 85 4.98 -0.61 21.71
C SER A 85 3.58 -0.05 21.61
N GLU A 86 3.33 1.12 22.21
CA GLU A 86 2.02 1.76 22.17
C GLU A 86 1.64 2.22 20.76
N GLU A 87 2.60 2.69 19.99
CA GLU A 87 2.36 3.06 18.59
C GLU A 87 1.95 1.85 17.75
N ILE A 88 2.64 0.73 17.93
CA ILE A 88 2.31 -0.53 17.25
C ILE A 88 0.90 -0.97 17.61
N ARG A 89 0.58 -0.96 18.90
CA ARG A 89 -0.73 -1.34 19.39
C ARG A 89 -1.83 -0.47 18.76
N GLU A 90 -1.67 0.85 18.81
CA GLU A 90 -2.65 1.78 18.26
C GLU A 90 -2.89 1.53 16.76
N MET A 91 -1.83 1.36 16.00
CA MET A 91 -1.96 1.10 14.57
C MET A 91 -2.67 -0.22 14.30
N VAL A 92 -2.29 -1.28 14.98
CA VAL A 92 -2.86 -2.62 14.75
C VAL A 92 -4.34 -2.66 15.10
N ILE A 93 -4.74 -2.10 16.25
CA ILE A 93 -6.14 -2.17 16.66
C ILE A 93 -7.09 -1.38 15.77
N HIS A 94 -6.58 -0.39 15.02
CA HIS A 94 -7.39 0.44 14.13
C HIS A 94 -7.16 0.17 12.64
N ILE A 95 -6.27 -0.77 12.30
CA ILE A 95 -5.84 -0.94 10.91
C ILE A 95 -6.97 -1.36 9.97
N LEU A 96 -7.89 -2.19 10.45
CA LEU A 96 -9.02 -2.66 9.63
C LEU A 96 -10.12 -1.60 9.46
N GLU A 97 -10.04 -0.50 10.19
CA GLU A 97 -10.98 0.63 10.07
C GLU A 97 -10.58 1.60 8.97
N GLN A 98 -9.36 1.47 8.43
CA GLN A 98 -8.83 2.39 7.43
C GLN A 98 -9.34 2.06 6.03
N GLU A 99 -9.38 3.06 5.14
CA GLU A 99 -9.63 2.78 3.73
C GLU A 99 -8.51 1.88 3.17
N GLU A 100 -8.82 1.13 2.12
CA GLU A 100 -7.92 0.10 1.58
C GLU A 100 -6.50 0.61 1.31
N ALA A 101 -6.37 1.76 0.64
CA ALA A 101 -5.05 2.30 0.30
C ALA A 101 -4.23 2.63 1.55
N VAL A 102 -4.86 3.21 2.57
CA VAL A 102 -4.20 3.55 3.83
C VAL A 102 -3.85 2.27 4.60
N MET A 103 -4.77 1.32 4.65
CA MET A 103 -4.52 0.03 5.32
C MET A 103 -3.30 -0.67 4.71
N ASP A 104 -3.24 -0.78 3.39
CA ASP A 104 -2.11 -1.43 2.70
C ASP A 104 -0.80 -0.70 2.99
N TRP A 105 -0.81 0.63 3.01
CA TRP A 105 0.36 1.41 3.34
C TRP A 105 0.81 1.18 4.79
N GLN A 106 -0.15 1.15 5.73
CA GLN A 106 0.15 0.94 7.15
C GLN A 106 0.69 -0.47 7.41
N LEU A 107 0.15 -1.49 6.73
CA LEU A 107 0.70 -2.84 6.80
C LEU A 107 2.17 -2.85 6.38
N HIS A 108 2.46 -2.23 5.24
CA HIS A 108 3.82 -2.16 4.73
C HIS A 108 4.73 -1.35 5.66
N PHE A 109 4.24 -0.23 6.18
CA PHE A 109 4.98 0.58 7.15
C PHE A 109 5.35 -0.23 8.39
N LEU A 110 4.39 -0.97 8.95
CA LEU A 110 4.65 -1.83 10.11
C LEU A 110 5.66 -2.93 9.79
N GLU A 111 5.57 -3.54 8.60
CA GLU A 111 6.52 -4.57 8.18
C GLU A 111 7.95 -4.01 8.07
N VAL A 112 8.10 -2.83 7.49
CA VAL A 112 9.40 -2.16 7.35
C VAL A 112 9.99 -1.83 8.72
N CYS A 113 9.17 -1.35 9.65
CA CYS A 113 9.63 -0.93 10.97
C CYS A 113 9.88 -2.09 11.93
N THR A 114 9.08 -3.15 11.85
CA THR A 114 9.14 -4.28 12.80
C THR A 114 9.90 -5.48 12.29
N LYS A 115 10.02 -5.62 10.98
CA LYS A 115 10.57 -6.80 10.26
C LYS A 115 9.75 -8.07 10.49
N LEU A 116 8.49 -7.92 10.91
CA LEU A 116 7.56 -9.04 11.07
C LEU A 116 6.67 -9.14 9.83
N ASP A 117 6.12 -10.33 9.58
CA ASP A 117 5.12 -10.56 8.53
C ASP A 117 3.75 -10.10 9.01
N VAL A 118 3.56 -8.79 9.12
CA VAL A 118 2.39 -8.15 9.75
C VAL A 118 1.08 -8.62 9.12
N THR A 119 1.06 -8.76 7.80
CA THR A 119 -0.13 -9.25 7.08
C THR A 119 -0.56 -10.61 7.59
N ASP A 120 0.38 -11.52 7.82
CA ASP A 120 0.09 -12.86 8.34
C ASP A 120 -0.43 -12.80 9.77
N TYR A 121 0.14 -11.94 10.62
CA TYR A 121 -0.36 -11.77 12.00
C TYR A 121 -1.82 -11.34 12.02
N ILE A 122 -2.20 -10.42 11.14
CA ILE A 122 -3.54 -9.83 11.13
C ILE A 122 -4.56 -10.74 10.46
N PHE A 123 -4.22 -11.33 9.31
CA PHE A 123 -5.17 -12.09 8.50
C PHE A 123 -5.09 -13.60 8.71
N TYR A 124 -3.97 -14.10 9.22
CA TYR A 124 -3.76 -15.53 9.47
C TYR A 124 -3.12 -15.74 10.84
N PRO A 125 -3.78 -15.29 11.93
CA PRO A 125 -3.18 -15.34 13.27
C PRO A 125 -2.88 -16.78 13.72
N ASP A 126 -3.61 -17.76 13.23
CA ASP A 126 -3.36 -19.17 13.53
C ASP A 126 -2.00 -19.64 13.01
N ASP A 127 -1.51 -19.09 11.90
CA ASP A 127 -0.18 -19.40 11.38
C ASP A 127 0.93 -18.80 12.27
N MET A 128 0.57 -17.81 13.07
CA MET A 128 1.51 -17.10 13.96
C MET A 128 1.42 -17.54 15.42
N GLY A 129 0.78 -18.68 15.68
CA GLY A 129 0.70 -19.23 17.03
C GLY A 129 -0.46 -18.69 17.87
N LEU A 130 -1.43 -18.03 17.25
CA LEU A 130 -2.62 -17.51 17.91
C LEU A 130 -3.86 -18.28 17.49
N SER A 131 -5.00 -18.04 18.18
CA SER A 131 -6.29 -18.53 17.75
C SER A 131 -6.71 -17.85 16.44
N ARG A 132 -7.45 -18.54 15.60
CA ARG A 132 -8.08 -17.95 14.40
C ARG A 132 -8.97 -16.76 14.75
N GLU A 133 -9.53 -16.75 15.95
CA GLU A 133 -10.45 -15.74 16.43
C GLU A 133 -9.75 -14.70 17.31
N ALA A 134 -8.40 -14.64 17.25
CA ALA A 134 -7.64 -13.67 18.01
C ALA A 134 -8.09 -12.24 17.71
N THR A 135 -8.24 -11.44 18.75
CA THR A 135 -8.57 -10.03 18.61
C THR A 135 -7.36 -9.24 18.12
N LEU A 136 -7.59 -8.07 17.56
CA LEU A 136 -6.49 -7.19 17.14
C LEU A 136 -5.59 -6.81 18.32
N GLU A 137 -6.15 -6.68 19.53
CA GLU A 137 -5.38 -6.45 20.75
C GLU A 137 -4.42 -7.61 21.03
N GLU A 138 -4.91 -8.84 20.93
CA GLU A 138 -4.09 -10.05 21.13
C GLU A 138 -3.00 -10.15 20.05
N ILE A 139 -3.33 -9.82 18.82
CA ILE A 139 -2.39 -9.80 17.70
C ILE A 139 -1.27 -8.76 17.95
N ALA A 140 -1.65 -7.56 18.38
CA ALA A 140 -0.69 -6.50 18.68
C ALA A 140 0.27 -6.93 19.79
N GLN A 141 -0.24 -7.55 20.84
CA GLN A 141 0.59 -8.04 21.95
C GLN A 141 1.57 -9.12 21.49
N LYS A 142 1.11 -10.04 20.64
CA LYS A 142 1.98 -11.09 20.08
C LYS A 142 3.11 -10.50 19.25
N MET A 143 2.79 -9.52 18.40
CA MET A 143 3.79 -8.83 17.58
C MET A 143 4.84 -8.14 18.47
N ILE A 144 4.40 -7.44 19.51
CA ILE A 144 5.30 -6.73 20.42
C ILE A 144 6.24 -7.73 21.13
N LEU A 145 5.71 -8.87 21.58
CA LEU A 145 6.51 -9.92 22.21
C LEU A 145 7.54 -10.50 21.23
N ASP A 146 7.13 -10.77 20.00
CA ASP A 146 8.01 -11.38 19.00
C ASP A 146 9.13 -10.43 18.58
N MET A 147 8.90 -9.12 18.62
CA MET A 147 9.93 -8.13 18.34
C MET A 147 11.03 -8.08 19.40
N GLN A 148 10.73 -8.50 20.61
CA GLN A 148 11.68 -8.48 21.73
C GLN A 148 12.63 -9.69 21.75
N GLN A 149 12.43 -10.63 20.86
CA GLN A 149 13.25 -11.85 20.79
C GLN A 149 14.43 -11.75 19.82
#